data_bc043c9ff7f7854415291bdede8c037e
#
_entry.id   bc043c9ff7f7854415291bdede8c037e
#
_cell.length_a   1.000
_cell.length_b   1.000
_cell.length_c   1.000
_cell.angle_alpha   90.00
_cell.angle_beta   90.00
_cell.angle_gamma   90.00
#
_symmetry.space_group_name_H-M   'P 1'
#
loop_
_entity.id
_entity.type
_entity.pdbx_description
1 polymer ?
#
loop_
_entity_poly.entity_id
_entity_poly.type
_entity_poly.pdbx_seq_one_letter_code
_entity_poly.pdbx_strand_id
1 'polypeptide(L)'
;CGRSPGYLQHFSPREINDFYDCIEWAGVQAWSNGKVGLSGVSYYAMAQYPVASRQPPHLSAIISWEGSADWYRDATHHGGILSTFWANWDDMQVKTIQHGWGERGGVNPNTNELISGPVTMSEDDLQRNRTDFGSEILNHPLIDYYYKERAPDWDKVKVPMLTAANWGGQGLH
;
A
#
# COMPACT_ATOMS: atom_id res chain seq x y z
N CYS A 1 -3.65 7.53 6.28
CA CYS A 1 -3.54 8.56 5.24
C CYS A 1 -4.86 9.28 5.07
N GLY A 2 -4.82 10.47 4.50
CA GLY A 2 -6.00 11.27 4.32
C GLY A 2 -6.59 11.74 5.65
N ARG A 3 -7.84 11.38 5.92
CA ARG A 3 -8.52 11.77 7.18
C ARG A 3 -8.23 10.82 8.34
N SER A 4 -7.59 9.68 8.10
CA SER A 4 -7.24 8.73 9.14
C SER A 4 -5.90 9.11 9.79
N PRO A 5 -5.86 9.35 11.10
CA PRO A 5 -4.61 9.64 11.82
C PRO A 5 -3.78 8.36 11.97
N GLY A 6 -2.52 8.52 12.34
CA GLY A 6 -1.62 7.44 12.63
C GLY A 6 -0.27 7.59 11.93
N TYR A 7 0.63 6.65 12.20
CA TYR A 7 1.94 6.61 11.58
C TYR A 7 1.85 6.08 10.15
N LEU A 8 2.37 6.84 9.21
CA LEU A 8 2.34 6.52 7.79
C LEU A 8 3.51 5.60 7.43
N GLN A 9 3.20 4.35 7.09
CA GLN A 9 4.17 3.32 6.76
C GLN A 9 3.66 2.45 5.60
N HIS A 10 4.39 2.43 4.49
CA HIS A 10 3.95 1.76 3.27
C HIS A 10 4.32 0.28 3.25
N PHE A 11 3.42 -0.55 2.71
CA PHE A 11 3.61 -1.99 2.51
C PHE A 11 4.15 -2.72 3.73
N SER A 12 3.98 -2.14 4.91
CA SER A 12 4.46 -2.73 6.16
C SER A 12 3.60 -3.93 6.57
N PRO A 13 4.15 -4.84 7.39
CA PRO A 13 3.34 -5.91 7.98
C PRO A 13 2.12 -5.39 8.75
N ARG A 14 2.20 -4.18 9.34
CA ARG A 14 1.08 -3.54 10.02
C ARG A 14 -0.02 -3.14 9.04
N GLU A 15 0.32 -2.47 7.94
CA GLU A 15 -0.66 -2.11 6.91
C GLU A 15 -1.40 -3.34 6.37
N ILE A 16 -0.66 -4.44 6.17
CA ILE A 16 -1.26 -5.69 5.72
C ILE A 16 -2.17 -6.31 6.77
N ASN A 17 -1.87 -6.19 8.05
CA ASN A 17 -2.76 -6.61 9.12
C ASN A 17 -4.01 -5.73 9.21
N ASP A 18 -3.87 -4.41 9.07
CA ASP A 18 -5.01 -3.48 9.01
C ASP A 18 -5.92 -3.81 7.80
N PHE A 19 -5.32 -4.19 6.67
CA PHE A 19 -6.09 -4.64 5.50
C PHE A 19 -6.81 -5.97 5.75
N TYR A 20 -6.17 -6.92 6.44
CA TYR A 20 -6.81 -8.15 6.91
C TYR A 20 -8.05 -7.82 7.75
N ASP A 21 -7.93 -6.93 8.74
CA ASP A 21 -9.02 -6.53 9.62
C ASP A 21 -10.17 -5.87 8.83
N CYS A 22 -9.86 -5.09 7.81
CA CYS A 22 -10.87 -4.51 6.90
C CYS A 22 -11.64 -5.59 6.12
N ILE A 23 -10.97 -6.64 5.65
CA ILE A 23 -11.62 -7.78 4.97
C ILE A 23 -12.56 -8.49 5.92
N GLU A 24 -12.09 -8.80 7.12
CA GLU A 24 -12.90 -9.49 8.13
C GLU A 24 -14.09 -8.64 8.61
N TRP A 25 -13.85 -7.33 8.80
CA TRP A 25 -14.94 -6.41 9.09
C TRP A 25 -16.01 -6.40 7.99
N ALA A 26 -15.60 -6.32 6.72
CA ALA A 26 -16.53 -6.33 5.60
C ALA A 26 -17.31 -7.66 5.49
N GLY A 27 -16.65 -8.78 5.78
CA GLY A 27 -17.23 -10.11 5.73
C GLY A 27 -18.42 -10.32 6.69
N VAL A 28 -18.40 -9.67 7.86
CA VAL A 28 -19.42 -9.84 8.89
C VAL A 28 -20.53 -8.78 8.88
N GLN A 29 -20.51 -7.84 7.95
CA GLN A 29 -21.55 -6.81 7.88
C GLN A 29 -22.91 -7.38 7.43
N ALA A 30 -23.98 -6.77 7.89
CA ALA A 30 -25.35 -7.21 7.57
C ALA A 30 -25.68 -7.18 6.05
N TRP A 31 -24.98 -6.37 5.28
CA TRP A 31 -25.10 -6.28 3.82
C TRP A 31 -24.18 -7.26 3.08
N SER A 32 -23.28 -7.94 3.78
CA SER A 32 -22.32 -8.88 3.19
C SER A 32 -22.89 -10.29 3.14
N ASN A 33 -22.52 -11.05 2.12
CA ASN A 33 -22.79 -12.49 2.05
C ASN A 33 -21.67 -13.34 2.67
N GLY A 34 -20.72 -12.71 3.37
CA GLY A 34 -19.58 -13.39 3.98
C GLY A 34 -18.42 -13.68 3.02
N LYS A 35 -18.48 -13.20 1.77
CA LYS A 35 -17.43 -13.41 0.77
C LYS A 35 -16.89 -12.07 0.27
N VAL A 36 -15.64 -11.80 0.56
CA VAL A 36 -14.96 -10.57 0.16
C VAL A 36 -14.03 -10.88 -1.02
N GLY A 37 -14.21 -10.16 -2.13
CA GLY A 37 -13.29 -10.16 -3.26
C GLY A 37 -12.46 -8.89 -3.26
N LEU A 38 -11.19 -9.00 -3.60
CA LEU A 38 -10.32 -7.84 -3.79
C LEU A 38 -10.10 -7.57 -5.27
N SER A 39 -10.12 -6.30 -5.65
CA SER A 39 -9.79 -5.85 -7.00
C SER A 39 -9.07 -4.52 -6.91
N GLY A 40 -7.96 -4.37 -7.61
CA GLY A 40 -7.21 -3.13 -7.57
C GLY A 40 -6.05 -3.08 -8.56
N VAL A 41 -5.61 -1.86 -8.81
CA VAL A 41 -4.50 -1.54 -9.70
C VAL A 41 -3.34 -1.02 -8.88
N SER A 42 -2.09 -1.32 -9.27
CA SER A 42 -0.87 -0.76 -8.69
C SER A 42 -0.76 -1.06 -7.18
N TYR A 43 -0.73 -0.05 -6.32
CA TYR A 43 -0.69 -0.20 -4.87
C TYR A 43 -1.75 -1.17 -4.33
N TYR A 44 -3.00 -1.00 -4.81
CA TYR A 44 -4.11 -1.87 -4.40
C TYR A 44 -4.00 -3.30 -4.95
N ALA A 45 -3.24 -3.51 -6.02
CA ALA A 45 -2.90 -4.83 -6.52
C ALA A 45 -1.81 -5.48 -5.67
N MET A 46 -0.74 -4.72 -5.40
CA MET A 46 0.42 -5.19 -4.64
C MET A 46 0.07 -5.62 -3.22
N ALA A 47 -0.82 -4.89 -2.53
CA ALA A 47 -1.27 -5.23 -1.18
C ALA A 47 -2.10 -6.52 -1.11
N GLN A 48 -2.70 -6.97 -2.21
CA GLN A 48 -3.54 -8.18 -2.22
C GLN A 48 -2.74 -9.46 -1.99
N TYR A 49 -1.52 -9.55 -2.50
CA TYR A 49 -0.71 -10.76 -2.36
C TYR A 49 -0.30 -11.03 -0.90
N PRO A 50 0.30 -10.09 -0.18
CA PRO A 50 0.68 -10.34 1.20
C PRO A 50 -0.53 -10.50 2.14
N VAL A 51 -1.67 -9.81 1.90
CA VAL A 51 -2.86 -10.04 2.72
C VAL A 51 -3.49 -11.41 2.44
N ALA A 52 -3.51 -11.88 1.20
CA ALA A 52 -3.99 -13.22 0.87
C ALA A 52 -3.14 -14.32 1.55
N SER A 53 -1.84 -14.09 1.73
CA SER A 53 -0.97 -15.01 2.47
C SER A 53 -1.24 -15.03 3.99
N ARG A 54 -1.98 -14.05 4.53
CA ARG A 54 -2.49 -14.05 5.92
C ARG A 54 -3.75 -14.89 6.07
N GLN A 55 -4.36 -15.32 4.97
CA GLN A 55 -5.54 -16.19 4.92
C GLN A 55 -6.76 -15.65 5.67
N PRO A 56 -7.23 -14.40 5.38
CA PRO A 56 -8.47 -13.93 6.01
C PRO A 56 -9.63 -14.89 5.70
N PRO A 57 -10.38 -15.36 6.69
CA PRO A 57 -11.46 -16.33 6.49
C PRO A 57 -12.54 -15.91 5.49
N HIS A 58 -12.83 -14.59 5.41
CA HIS A 58 -13.83 -14.06 4.47
C HIS A 58 -13.28 -13.75 3.09
N LEU A 59 -11.94 -13.81 2.87
CA LEU A 59 -11.35 -13.57 1.57
C LEU A 59 -11.66 -14.73 0.61
N SER A 60 -12.28 -14.43 -0.52
CA SER A 60 -12.77 -15.45 -1.46
C SER A 60 -12.08 -15.44 -2.82
N ALA A 61 -11.57 -14.30 -3.28
CA ALA A 61 -10.83 -14.16 -4.54
C ALA A 61 -10.05 -12.85 -4.57
N ILE A 62 -8.99 -12.79 -5.39
CA ILE A 62 -8.24 -11.56 -5.64
C ILE A 62 -8.08 -11.31 -7.14
N ILE A 63 -8.15 -10.03 -7.53
CA ILE A 63 -7.91 -9.55 -8.89
C ILE A 63 -6.85 -8.46 -8.83
N SER A 64 -5.66 -8.77 -9.28
CA SER A 64 -4.49 -7.88 -9.24
C SER A 64 -4.15 -7.40 -10.65
N TRP A 65 -4.26 -6.08 -10.88
CA TRP A 65 -3.93 -5.43 -12.13
C TRP A 65 -2.68 -4.58 -11.95
N GLU A 66 -1.67 -4.72 -12.80
CA GLU A 66 -0.45 -3.91 -12.73
C GLU A 66 0.18 -3.92 -11.32
N GLY A 67 0.24 -5.09 -10.70
CA GLY A 67 0.83 -5.28 -9.38
C GLY A 67 2.27 -5.74 -9.46
N SER A 68 2.96 -5.69 -8.33
CA SER A 68 4.30 -6.21 -8.12
C SER A 68 4.26 -7.21 -6.97
N ALA A 69 4.93 -8.33 -7.13
CA ALA A 69 4.93 -9.41 -6.14
C ALA A 69 6.22 -9.48 -5.33
N ASP A 70 7.33 -9.08 -5.92
CA ASP A 70 8.63 -8.99 -5.27
C ASP A 70 9.04 -7.51 -5.16
N TRP A 71 8.91 -6.98 -3.94
CA TRP A 71 9.16 -5.58 -3.67
C TRP A 71 10.58 -5.11 -4.05
N TYR A 72 11.56 -6.00 -3.96
CA TYR A 72 12.93 -5.69 -4.38
C TYR A 72 13.07 -5.72 -5.90
N ARG A 73 12.76 -6.87 -6.54
CA ARG A 73 13.04 -7.09 -7.96
C ARG A 73 12.10 -6.36 -8.89
N ASP A 74 10.82 -6.28 -8.50
CA ASP A 74 9.79 -5.74 -9.38
C ASP A 74 9.55 -4.24 -9.15
N ALA A 75 9.93 -3.70 -7.97
CA ALA A 75 9.58 -2.34 -7.61
C ALA A 75 10.79 -1.43 -7.35
N THR A 76 11.69 -1.82 -6.44
CA THR A 76 12.72 -0.89 -5.97
C THR A 76 14.07 -1.06 -6.65
N HIS A 77 14.44 -2.28 -7.08
CA HIS A 77 15.77 -2.58 -7.64
C HIS A 77 15.67 -3.54 -8.84
N HIS A 78 15.08 -3.06 -9.94
CA HIS A 78 15.01 -3.84 -11.18
C HIS A 78 16.38 -4.25 -11.68
N GLY A 79 16.65 -5.56 -11.73
CA GLY A 79 17.97 -6.07 -12.07
C GLY A 79 19.10 -5.65 -11.12
N GLY A 80 18.76 -5.25 -9.88
CA GLY A 80 19.70 -4.73 -8.88
C GLY A 80 19.98 -3.23 -9.01
N ILE A 81 19.29 -2.54 -9.91
CA ILE A 81 19.45 -1.09 -10.13
C ILE A 81 18.32 -0.36 -9.41
N LEU A 82 18.68 0.60 -8.57
CA LEU A 82 17.71 1.40 -7.82
C LEU A 82 16.77 2.17 -8.74
N SER A 83 15.47 1.97 -8.54
CA SER A 83 14.41 2.72 -9.23
C SER A 83 14.28 4.13 -8.64
N THR A 84 14.30 5.14 -9.50
CA THR A 84 14.07 6.54 -9.10
C THR A 84 12.60 6.91 -8.95
N PHE A 85 11.70 6.04 -9.34
CA PHE A 85 10.25 6.27 -9.28
C PHE A 85 9.76 6.57 -7.86
N TRP A 86 10.23 5.79 -6.88
CA TRP A 86 9.69 5.80 -5.52
C TRP A 86 9.96 7.07 -4.74
N ALA A 87 11.11 7.71 -4.95
CA ALA A 87 11.41 9.00 -4.32
C ALA A 87 10.42 10.08 -4.77
N ASN A 88 10.15 10.14 -6.07
CA ASN A 88 9.19 11.09 -6.62
C ASN A 88 7.75 10.77 -6.20
N TRP A 89 7.39 9.47 -6.16
CA TRP A 89 6.08 9.03 -5.76
C TRP A 89 5.78 9.37 -4.29
N ASP A 90 6.75 9.18 -3.40
CA ASP A 90 6.63 9.53 -1.99
C ASP A 90 6.31 11.02 -1.81
N ASP A 91 7.05 11.88 -2.48
CA ASP A 91 6.84 13.33 -2.42
C ASP A 91 5.47 13.75 -2.98
N MET A 92 5.05 13.18 -4.11
CA MET A 92 3.84 13.61 -4.80
C MET A 92 2.56 12.97 -4.29
N GLN A 93 2.59 11.69 -3.89
CA GLN A 93 1.38 10.94 -3.59
C GLN A 93 1.27 10.49 -2.14
N VAL A 94 2.36 10.49 -1.40
CA VAL A 94 2.36 10.04 -0.01
C VAL A 94 2.32 11.20 0.97
N LYS A 95 3.29 12.09 0.88
CA LYS A 95 3.36 13.25 1.78
C LYS A 95 2.14 14.14 1.64
N THR A 96 1.64 14.32 0.42
CA THR A 96 0.48 15.18 0.13
C THR A 96 -0.84 14.67 0.72
N ILE A 97 -0.94 13.38 1.02
CA ILE A 97 -2.16 12.78 1.62
C ILE A 97 -1.96 12.38 3.08
N GLN A 98 -0.85 12.75 3.69
CA GLN A 98 -0.60 12.48 5.10
C GLN A 98 -1.61 13.23 5.97
N HIS A 99 -2.19 12.55 6.98
CA HIS A 99 -3.09 13.19 7.93
C HIS A 99 -2.41 14.38 8.64
N GLY A 100 -3.12 15.48 8.71
CA GLY A 100 -2.60 16.71 9.31
C GLY A 100 -1.88 17.65 8.33
N TRP A 101 -1.77 17.29 7.04
CA TRP A 101 -1.19 18.13 5.98
C TRP A 101 -2.06 19.34 5.63
N GLY A 102 -3.38 19.24 5.87
CA GLY A 102 -4.32 20.33 5.68
C GLY A 102 -4.50 20.75 4.24
N GLU A 103 -4.62 22.05 3.99
CA GLU A 103 -4.86 22.62 2.65
C GLU A 103 -3.78 22.27 1.64
N ARG A 104 -2.57 21.99 2.08
CA ARG A 104 -1.47 21.53 1.21
C ARG A 104 -1.74 20.19 0.53
N GLY A 105 -2.62 19.36 1.10
CA GLY A 105 -3.07 18.09 0.54
C GLY A 105 -4.24 18.19 -0.43
N GLY A 106 -4.75 19.42 -0.65
CA GLY A 106 -5.88 19.67 -1.54
C GLY A 106 -7.24 19.49 -0.89
N VAL A 107 -8.27 19.79 -1.68
CA VAL A 107 -9.69 19.78 -1.28
C VAL A 107 -10.46 18.83 -2.17
N ASN A 108 -11.36 18.05 -1.60
CA ASN A 108 -12.28 17.21 -2.34
C ASN A 108 -13.28 18.11 -3.12
N PRO A 109 -13.31 18.03 -4.45
CA PRO A 109 -14.15 18.93 -5.25
C PRO A 109 -15.67 18.71 -5.05
N ASN A 110 -16.07 17.55 -4.52
CA ASN A 110 -17.49 17.22 -4.33
C ASN A 110 -18.00 17.63 -2.95
N THR A 111 -17.15 17.56 -1.92
CA THR A 111 -17.57 17.83 -0.52
C THR A 111 -16.98 19.10 0.05
N ASN A 112 -16.02 19.70 -0.65
CA ASN A 112 -15.25 20.85 -0.19
C ASN A 112 -14.49 20.61 1.14
N GLU A 113 -14.23 19.37 1.46
CA GLU A 113 -13.47 18.97 2.65
C GLU A 113 -11.99 18.78 2.33
N LEU A 114 -11.13 19.09 3.29
CA LEU A 114 -9.70 18.83 3.18
C LEU A 114 -9.43 17.33 3.06
N ILE A 115 -8.71 16.90 2.02
CA ILE A 115 -8.38 15.49 1.77
C ILE A 115 -7.54 14.92 2.91
N SER A 116 -6.56 15.68 3.38
CA SER A 116 -5.63 15.29 4.46
C SER A 116 -6.09 15.67 5.85
N GLY A 117 -7.38 16.06 5.99
CA GLY A 117 -7.92 16.57 7.26
C GLY A 117 -7.39 17.97 7.62
N PRO A 118 -7.73 18.48 8.81
CA PRO A 118 -7.28 19.79 9.25
C PRO A 118 -5.77 19.80 9.54
N VAL A 119 -5.17 20.99 9.56
CA VAL A 119 -3.79 21.18 10.03
C VAL A 119 -3.74 20.91 11.53
N THR A 120 -3.26 19.74 11.91
CA THR A 120 -3.16 19.31 13.32
C THR A 120 -1.74 19.00 13.75
N MET A 121 -0.78 19.05 12.83
CA MET A 121 0.62 18.69 13.06
C MET A 121 1.56 19.77 12.54
N SER A 122 2.64 20.01 13.26
CA SER A 122 3.78 20.77 12.76
C SER A 122 4.52 19.99 11.68
N GLU A 123 5.42 20.64 10.92
CA GLU A 123 6.24 19.96 9.92
C GLU A 123 7.11 18.85 10.54
N ASP A 124 7.67 19.13 11.71
CA ASP A 124 8.46 18.17 12.47
C ASP A 124 7.63 16.98 12.93
N ASP A 125 6.36 17.19 13.32
CA ASP A 125 5.44 16.12 13.70
C ASP A 125 5.07 15.27 12.49
N LEU A 126 4.80 15.90 11.35
CA LEU A 126 4.53 15.21 10.11
C LEU A 126 5.70 14.31 9.71
N GLN A 127 6.93 14.83 9.79
CA GLN A 127 8.14 14.06 9.47
C GLN A 127 8.35 12.89 10.44
N ARG A 128 8.15 13.11 11.75
CA ARG A 128 8.25 12.02 12.75
C ARG A 128 7.14 10.99 12.61
N ASN A 129 6.02 11.35 12.00
CA ASN A 129 4.83 10.50 11.89
C ASN A 129 4.70 9.80 10.54
N ARG A 130 5.81 9.66 9.83
CA ARG A 130 5.90 8.87 8.59
C ARG A 130 7.26 8.18 8.46
N THR A 131 7.29 7.09 7.71
CA THR A 131 8.53 6.50 7.23
C THR A 131 9.10 7.40 6.13
N ASP A 132 10.39 7.67 6.16
CA ASP A 132 11.11 8.24 5.02
C ASP A 132 11.41 7.09 4.04
N PHE A 133 10.46 6.84 3.16
CA PHE A 133 10.49 5.71 2.27
C PHE A 133 11.68 5.74 1.30
N GLY A 134 12.06 6.93 0.82
CA GLY A 134 13.24 7.09 -0.03
C GLY A 134 14.53 6.67 0.67
N SER A 135 14.69 7.08 1.93
CA SER A 135 15.84 6.67 2.75
C SER A 135 15.82 5.18 3.08
N GLU A 136 14.64 4.62 3.35
CA GLU A 136 14.48 3.19 3.64
C GLU A 136 15.03 2.31 2.50
N ILE A 137 14.62 2.56 1.25
CA ILE A 137 15.10 1.76 0.12
C ILE A 137 16.60 1.94 -0.16
N LEU A 138 17.16 3.12 0.13
CA LEU A 138 18.60 3.37 0.02
C LEU A 138 19.40 2.64 1.10
N ASN A 139 18.84 2.51 2.30
CA ASN A 139 19.47 1.81 3.41
C ASN A 139 19.42 0.28 3.25
N HIS A 140 18.57 -0.22 2.35
CA HIS A 140 18.41 -1.64 2.05
C HIS A 140 18.77 -1.95 0.58
N PRO A 141 20.07 -1.81 0.18
CA PRO A 141 20.48 -1.97 -1.23
C PRO A 141 20.47 -3.43 -1.71
N LEU A 142 20.32 -4.39 -0.81
CA LEU A 142 20.26 -5.82 -1.09
C LEU A 142 19.00 -6.43 -0.49
N ILE A 143 18.63 -7.63 -0.97
CA ILE A 143 17.48 -8.38 -0.42
C ILE A 143 17.82 -8.83 1.00
N ASP A 144 17.17 -8.22 1.97
CA ASP A 144 17.29 -8.53 3.38
C ASP A 144 15.93 -8.75 4.05
N TYR A 145 15.86 -8.63 5.37
CA TYR A 145 14.63 -8.79 6.15
C TYR A 145 13.54 -7.76 5.76
N TYR A 146 13.95 -6.53 5.42
CA TYR A 146 13.04 -5.46 5.03
C TYR A 146 12.14 -5.85 3.86
N TYR A 147 12.73 -6.47 2.82
CA TYR A 147 11.98 -6.96 1.67
C TYR A 147 11.24 -8.27 1.95
N LYS A 148 11.86 -9.16 2.74
CA LYS A 148 11.26 -10.47 3.06
C LYS A 148 9.97 -10.35 3.88
N GLU A 149 9.91 -9.41 4.83
CA GLU A 149 8.70 -9.21 5.62
C GLU A 149 7.53 -8.59 4.82
N ARG A 150 7.83 -7.97 3.68
CA ARG A 150 6.87 -7.39 2.74
C ARG A 150 6.46 -8.33 1.62
N ALA A 151 7.17 -9.43 1.46
CA ALA A 151 6.89 -10.43 0.45
C ALA A 151 5.70 -11.32 0.87
N PRO A 152 4.85 -11.73 -0.07
CA PRO A 152 3.82 -12.72 0.20
C PRO A 152 4.43 -14.10 0.44
N ASP A 153 3.84 -14.86 1.34
CA ASP A 153 4.07 -16.30 1.49
C ASP A 153 3.16 -17.04 0.49
N TRP A 154 3.69 -17.35 -0.68
CA TRP A 154 2.93 -17.96 -1.78
C TRP A 154 2.32 -19.31 -1.42
N ASP A 155 2.96 -20.08 -0.54
CA ASP A 155 2.43 -21.37 -0.09
C ASP A 155 1.13 -21.22 0.71
N LYS A 156 0.86 -20.01 1.24
CA LYS A 156 -0.34 -19.67 1.97
C LYS A 156 -1.41 -18.99 1.14
N VAL A 157 -1.14 -18.55 -0.07
CA VAL A 157 -2.17 -18.00 -0.97
C VAL A 157 -3.02 -19.13 -1.54
N LYS A 158 -4.25 -19.27 -1.03
CA LYS A 158 -5.15 -20.37 -1.38
C LYS A 158 -6.41 -19.94 -2.14
N VAL A 159 -6.67 -18.64 -2.20
CA VAL A 159 -7.84 -18.11 -2.90
C VAL A 159 -7.60 -18.07 -4.42
N PRO A 160 -8.64 -18.19 -5.24
CA PRO A 160 -8.55 -17.95 -6.68
C PRO A 160 -7.97 -16.57 -6.97
N MET A 161 -7.09 -16.51 -7.95
CA MET A 161 -6.38 -15.29 -8.32
C MET A 161 -6.41 -15.07 -9.83
N LEU A 162 -6.81 -13.85 -10.23
CA LEU A 162 -6.57 -13.34 -11.57
C LEU A 162 -5.51 -12.24 -11.46
N THR A 163 -4.43 -12.38 -12.21
CA THR A 163 -3.40 -11.33 -12.31
C THR A 163 -3.24 -10.91 -13.77
N ALA A 164 -3.08 -9.63 -14.00
CA ALA A 164 -2.85 -9.06 -15.31
C ALA A 164 -1.89 -7.87 -15.22
N ALA A 165 -1.08 -7.68 -16.25
CA ALA A 165 -0.16 -6.57 -16.37
C ALA A 165 -0.03 -6.14 -17.83
N ASN A 166 0.36 -4.90 -18.06
CA ASN A 166 0.73 -4.40 -19.38
C ASN A 166 2.14 -4.88 -19.74
N TRP A 167 2.39 -5.04 -21.04
CA TRP A 167 3.70 -5.44 -21.54
C TRP A 167 4.78 -4.36 -21.32
N GLY A 168 4.39 -3.11 -21.16
CA GLY A 168 5.32 -1.98 -21.05
C GLY A 168 4.82 -0.91 -20.08
N GLY A 169 4.62 -1.26 -18.82
CA GLY A 169 4.31 -0.28 -17.76
C GLY A 169 5.53 0.57 -17.42
N GLN A 170 5.29 1.83 -17.03
CA GLN A 170 6.36 2.72 -16.58
C GLN A 170 6.65 2.52 -15.09
N GLY A 171 7.90 2.24 -14.74
CA GLY A 171 8.42 2.31 -13.38
C GLY A 171 8.14 1.13 -12.45
N LEU A 172 7.15 0.31 -12.74
CA LEU A 172 6.75 -0.82 -11.90
C LEU A 172 6.56 -2.14 -12.67
N HIS A 173 6.56 -2.09 -14.01
CA HIS A 173 6.17 -3.26 -14.81
C HIS A 173 6.97 -3.36 -16.08
#